data_9265dfc7bf173e4204bbff5b755536a2
#
_entry.id   9265dfc7bf173e4204bbff5b755536a2
#
_cell.length_a   1.000
_cell.length_b   1.000
_cell.length_c   1.000
_cell.angle_alpha   90.00
_cell.angle_beta   90.00
_cell.angle_gamma   90.00
#
_symmetry.space_group_name_H-M   'P 1'
#
loop_
_entity.id
_entity.type
_entity.pdbx_description
1 polymer ?
#
loop_
_entity_poly.entity_id
_entity_poly.type
_entity_poly.pdbx_seq_one_letter_code
_entity_poly.pdbx_strand_id
1 'polypeptide(L)'
;MAEIIEGKGRFIPDLKAGLDNLLAEPWWGIPAHYGPAQPKQKDQTVDLFNAETAGLVAWIRYMLNDALGHDMQQKLDQEIRRRLLQPALKTSYWWKHSRMNWTPWICSNWLTAVLICENDGPGKVS
;
A
#
# COMPACT_ATOMS: atom_id res chain seq x y z
N MET A 1 11.30 0.56 -11.14
CA MET A 1 11.83 1.60 -12.09
C MET A 1 12.55 0.98 -13.27
N ALA A 2 13.55 0.10 -13.08
CA ALA A 2 14.31 -0.48 -14.21
C ALA A 2 13.39 -1.16 -15.24
N GLU A 3 12.46 -2.00 -14.80
CA GLU A 3 11.49 -2.66 -15.70
C GLU A 3 10.58 -1.67 -16.45
N ILE A 4 10.13 -0.62 -15.76
CA ILE A 4 9.27 0.41 -16.37
C ILE A 4 9.99 1.14 -17.52
N ILE A 5 11.29 1.39 -17.34
CA ILE A 5 12.12 2.08 -18.35
C ILE A 5 12.47 1.14 -19.49
N GLU A 6 12.85 -0.09 -19.18
CA GLU A 6 13.35 -1.04 -20.17
C GLU A 6 12.23 -1.79 -20.90
N GLY A 7 11.19 -2.19 -20.18
CA GLY A 7 10.01 -2.87 -20.74
C GLY A 7 10.27 -4.26 -21.33
N LYS A 8 11.34 -4.94 -20.91
CA LYS A 8 11.74 -6.25 -21.47
C LYS A 8 11.32 -7.46 -20.62
N GLY A 9 10.71 -7.24 -19.48
CA GLY A 9 10.22 -8.30 -18.59
C GLY A 9 11.29 -8.99 -17.76
N ARG A 10 12.57 -8.66 -17.90
CA ARG A 10 13.67 -9.38 -17.24
C ARG A 10 13.70 -9.19 -15.72
N PHE A 11 13.14 -8.11 -15.20
CA PHE A 11 13.07 -7.83 -13.76
C PHE A 11 11.75 -8.30 -13.13
N ILE A 12 10.79 -8.75 -13.92
CA ILE A 12 9.47 -9.17 -13.42
C ILE A 12 9.55 -10.36 -12.43
N PRO A 13 10.37 -11.42 -12.69
CA PRO A 13 10.48 -12.51 -11.73
C PRO A 13 10.99 -12.07 -10.36
N ASP A 14 12.06 -11.26 -10.32
CA ASP A 14 12.63 -10.76 -9.06
C ASP A 14 11.69 -9.81 -8.35
N LEU A 15 10.95 -8.99 -9.12
CA LEU A 15 9.97 -8.08 -8.59
C LEU A 15 8.79 -8.83 -7.96
N LYS A 16 8.28 -9.88 -8.61
CA LYS A 16 7.24 -10.74 -8.04
C LYS A 16 7.71 -11.44 -6.76
N ALA A 17 8.92 -11.98 -6.74
CA ALA A 17 9.50 -12.59 -5.55
C ALA A 17 9.61 -11.57 -4.40
N GLY A 18 10.02 -10.34 -4.69
CA GLY A 18 10.05 -9.24 -3.72
C GLY A 18 8.66 -8.87 -3.18
N LEU A 19 7.66 -8.82 -4.06
CA LEU A 19 6.27 -8.58 -3.66
C LEU A 19 5.72 -9.72 -2.80
N ASP A 20 5.98 -10.98 -3.15
CA ASP A 20 5.55 -12.13 -2.33
C ASP A 20 6.17 -12.08 -0.93
N ASN A 21 7.44 -11.73 -0.80
CA ASN A 21 8.09 -11.54 0.49
C ASN A 21 7.43 -10.39 1.29
N LEU A 22 7.15 -9.27 0.63
CA LEU A 22 6.50 -8.13 1.25
C LEU A 22 5.07 -8.47 1.72
N LEU A 23 4.32 -9.24 0.92
CA LEU A 23 2.98 -9.70 1.27
C LEU A 23 2.98 -10.70 2.44
N ALA A 24 4.06 -11.47 2.60
CA ALA A 24 4.26 -12.39 3.71
C ALA A 24 4.56 -11.69 5.04
N GLU A 25 5.03 -10.42 5.02
CA GLU A 25 5.24 -9.65 6.23
C GLU A 25 3.91 -9.42 6.99
N PRO A 26 3.86 -9.67 8.30
CA PRO A 26 2.62 -9.52 9.06
C PRO A 26 2.16 -8.07 9.18
N TRP A 27 3.08 -7.13 9.10
CA TRP A 27 2.84 -5.70 9.21
C TRP A 27 3.91 -4.89 8.46
N TRP A 28 3.51 -3.81 7.78
CA TRP A 28 4.41 -2.96 7.00
C TRP A 28 4.98 -1.76 7.77
N GLY A 29 4.58 -1.58 9.01
CA GLY A 29 5.11 -0.54 9.88
C GLY A 29 6.39 -0.96 10.59
N ILE A 30 6.95 -0.06 11.38
CA ILE A 30 8.16 -0.33 12.19
C ILE A 30 7.86 -0.30 13.69
N PRO A 31 8.52 -1.16 14.48
CA PRO A 31 8.27 -1.25 15.91
C PRO A 31 8.44 0.06 16.68
N ALA A 32 9.35 0.94 16.24
CA ALA A 32 9.59 2.24 16.86
C ALA A 32 8.37 3.19 16.81
N HIS A 33 7.46 2.96 15.86
CA HIS A 33 6.24 3.77 15.71
C HIS A 33 5.04 3.16 16.45
N TYR A 34 5.20 1.98 17.04
CA TYR A 34 4.13 1.33 17.79
C TYR A 34 4.19 1.72 19.26
N GLY A 35 3.23 2.51 19.71
CA GLY A 35 3.16 3.03 21.07
C GLY A 35 1.76 2.92 21.69
N PRO A 36 1.59 3.41 22.92
CA PRO A 36 0.32 3.30 23.67
C PRO A 36 -0.89 3.94 22.98
N ALA A 37 -0.65 4.91 22.10
CA ALA A 37 -1.69 5.59 21.34
C ALA A 37 -2.12 4.86 20.07
N GLN A 38 -1.52 3.71 19.79
CA GLN A 38 -1.83 2.90 18.61
C GLN A 38 -2.85 1.80 18.96
N PRO A 39 -3.57 1.25 17.97
CA PRO A 39 -4.45 0.11 18.18
C PRO A 39 -3.72 -1.06 18.85
N LYS A 40 -4.43 -1.85 19.64
CA LYS A 40 -3.86 -3.02 20.33
C LYS A 40 -3.28 -4.07 19.36
N GLN A 41 -3.81 -4.13 18.14
CA GLN A 41 -3.36 -5.04 17.09
C GLN A 41 -2.43 -4.29 16.13
N LYS A 42 -1.19 -4.75 15.99
CA LYS A 42 -0.17 -4.12 15.13
C LYS A 42 -0.59 -4.08 13.66
N ASP A 43 -1.27 -5.11 13.18
CA ASP A 43 -1.75 -5.19 11.80
C ASP A 43 -2.81 -4.15 11.44
N GLN A 44 -3.40 -3.50 12.45
CA GLN A 44 -4.33 -2.38 12.28
C GLN A 44 -3.66 -1.01 12.45
N THR A 45 -2.35 -0.99 12.66
CA THR A 45 -1.62 0.26 12.87
C THR A 45 -1.16 0.84 11.55
N VAL A 46 -1.54 2.10 11.31
CA VAL A 46 -1.06 2.88 10.16
C VAL A 46 -0.03 3.88 10.64
N ASP A 47 1.22 3.65 10.27
CA ASP A 47 2.34 4.55 10.47
C ASP A 47 2.89 5.09 9.13
N LEU A 48 3.99 5.83 9.17
CA LEU A 48 4.64 6.38 7.98
C LEU A 48 5.05 5.29 6.99
N PHE A 49 5.71 4.23 7.49
CA PHE A 49 6.23 3.14 6.65
C PHE A 49 5.12 2.27 6.08
N ASN A 50 4.08 2.00 6.86
CA ASN A 50 2.91 1.29 6.36
C ASN A 50 2.27 2.05 5.19
N ALA A 51 2.05 3.34 5.34
CA ALA A 51 1.44 4.17 4.31
C ALA A 51 2.33 4.30 3.07
N GLU A 52 3.64 4.51 3.25
CA GLU A 52 4.61 4.62 2.16
C GLU A 52 4.74 3.31 1.39
N THR A 53 4.80 2.19 2.09
CA THR A 53 4.84 0.85 1.47
C THR A 53 3.58 0.60 0.65
N ALA A 54 2.41 0.90 1.19
CA ALA A 54 1.15 0.76 0.46
C ALA A 54 1.08 1.67 -0.78
N GLY A 55 1.55 2.91 -0.68
CA GLY A 55 1.65 3.84 -1.80
C GLY A 55 2.60 3.32 -2.89
N LEU A 56 3.77 2.80 -2.50
CA LEU A 56 4.73 2.18 -3.43
C LEU A 56 4.13 0.96 -4.13
N VAL A 57 3.48 0.08 -3.38
CA VAL A 57 2.83 -1.12 -3.93
C VAL A 57 1.71 -0.74 -4.90
N ALA A 58 0.92 0.28 -4.57
CA ALA A 58 -0.10 0.80 -5.47
C ALA A 58 0.50 1.30 -6.80
N TRP A 59 1.61 2.04 -6.75
CA TRP A 59 2.32 2.47 -7.95
C TRP A 59 2.87 1.30 -8.77
N ILE A 60 3.49 0.31 -8.14
CA ILE A 60 3.98 -0.91 -8.82
C ILE A 60 2.82 -1.61 -9.54
N ARG A 61 1.71 -1.79 -8.82
CA ARG A 61 0.49 -2.39 -9.35
C ARG A 61 -0.04 -1.62 -10.56
N TYR A 62 -0.09 -0.30 -10.50
CA TYR A 62 -0.56 0.55 -11.59
C TYR A 62 0.35 0.49 -12.82
N MET A 63 1.67 0.68 -12.61
CA MET A 63 2.62 0.79 -13.71
C MET A 63 2.94 -0.53 -14.41
N LEU A 64 2.86 -1.65 -13.68
CA LEU A 64 3.21 -2.98 -14.19
C LEU A 64 1.99 -3.89 -14.36
N ASN A 65 0.82 -3.34 -14.25
CA ASN A 65 -0.50 -3.96 -14.35
C ASN A 65 -0.50 -5.38 -14.97
N ASP A 66 -0.49 -5.48 -16.31
CA ASP A 66 -0.60 -6.76 -17.01
C ASP A 66 0.62 -7.68 -16.79
N ALA A 67 1.81 -7.10 -16.61
CA ALA A 67 3.04 -7.85 -16.38
C ALA A 67 3.04 -8.59 -15.03
N LEU A 68 2.31 -8.10 -14.04
CA LEU A 68 2.14 -8.77 -12.75
C LEU A 68 1.24 -10.00 -12.82
N GLY A 69 0.23 -9.98 -13.71
CA GLY A 69 -0.81 -10.97 -13.79
C GLY A 69 -1.94 -10.72 -12.78
N HIS A 70 -3.13 -11.21 -13.11
CA HIS A 70 -4.36 -10.93 -12.38
C HIS A 70 -4.31 -11.34 -10.90
N ASP A 71 -3.78 -12.52 -10.60
CA ASP A 71 -3.71 -13.03 -9.22
C ASP A 71 -2.86 -12.13 -8.31
N MET A 72 -1.70 -11.67 -8.81
CA MET A 72 -0.85 -10.75 -8.05
C MET A 72 -1.55 -9.41 -7.86
N GLN A 73 -2.17 -8.86 -8.89
CA GLN A 73 -2.94 -7.62 -8.80
C GLN A 73 -4.00 -7.69 -7.72
N GLN A 74 -4.81 -8.77 -7.69
CA GLN A 74 -5.83 -8.96 -6.67
C GLN A 74 -5.25 -9.05 -5.26
N LYS A 75 -4.15 -9.79 -5.07
CA LYS A 75 -3.47 -9.87 -3.76
C LYS A 75 -3.00 -8.50 -3.30
N LEU A 76 -2.38 -7.72 -4.18
CA LEU A 76 -1.91 -6.37 -3.84
C LEU A 76 -3.07 -5.45 -3.44
N ASP A 77 -4.16 -5.45 -4.19
CA ASP A 77 -5.35 -4.64 -3.89
C ASP A 77 -5.97 -5.04 -2.54
N GLN A 78 -6.09 -6.33 -2.26
CA GLN A 78 -6.60 -6.83 -0.98
C GLN A 78 -5.72 -6.39 0.19
N GLU A 79 -4.41 -6.52 0.06
CA GLU A 79 -3.48 -6.17 1.14
C GLU A 79 -3.37 -4.66 1.37
N ILE A 80 -3.40 -3.84 0.31
CA ILE A 80 -3.49 -2.38 0.45
C ILE A 80 -4.78 -1.99 1.17
N ARG A 81 -5.92 -2.55 0.79
CA ARG A 81 -7.20 -2.30 1.46
C ARG A 81 -7.17 -2.70 2.93
N ARG A 82 -6.68 -3.89 3.22
CA ARG A 82 -6.62 -4.44 4.58
C ARG A 82 -5.66 -3.67 5.49
N ARG A 83 -4.49 -3.30 4.98
CA ARG A 83 -3.40 -2.72 5.77
C ARG A 83 -3.44 -1.20 5.87
N LEU A 84 -4.00 -0.52 4.88
CA LEU A 84 -4.04 0.94 4.85
C LEU A 84 -5.46 1.50 4.76
N LEU A 85 -6.23 1.15 3.70
CA LEU A 85 -7.47 1.87 3.40
C LEU A 85 -8.52 1.67 4.49
N GLN A 86 -8.78 0.44 4.88
CA GLN A 86 -9.80 0.13 5.89
C GLN A 86 -9.41 0.64 7.30
N PRO A 87 -8.19 0.40 7.82
CA PRO A 87 -7.79 0.95 9.10
C PRO A 87 -7.80 2.47 9.11
N ALA A 88 -7.29 3.12 8.06
CA ALA A 88 -7.29 4.57 7.97
C ALA A 88 -8.69 5.18 7.98
N LEU A 89 -9.70 4.52 7.42
CA LEU A 89 -11.09 4.99 7.49
C LEU A 89 -11.74 4.75 8.85
N LYS A 90 -11.53 3.57 9.44
CA LYS A 90 -12.28 3.12 10.62
C LYS A 90 -11.72 3.63 11.95
N THR A 91 -10.42 3.94 11.99
CA THR A 91 -9.71 4.26 13.23
C THR A 91 -9.39 5.75 13.31
N SER A 92 -9.66 6.35 14.46
CA SER A 92 -9.24 7.73 14.75
C SER A 92 -7.79 7.73 15.23
N TYR A 93 -6.85 7.79 14.29
CA TYR A 93 -5.45 7.90 14.61
C TYR A 93 -5.09 9.32 15.03
N TRP A 94 -4.13 9.45 15.96
CA TRP A 94 -3.62 10.74 16.45
C TRP A 94 -3.07 11.64 15.33
N TRP A 95 -2.42 11.05 14.33
CA TRP A 95 -1.83 11.78 13.21
C TRP A 95 -2.87 12.48 12.32
N LYS A 96 -4.13 12.08 12.34
CA LYS A 96 -5.20 12.76 11.58
C LYS A 96 -5.45 14.20 12.05
N HIS A 97 -5.13 14.48 13.31
CA HIS A 97 -5.36 15.78 13.94
C HIS A 97 -4.08 16.47 14.37
N SER A 98 -2.93 15.93 13.96
CA SER A 98 -1.61 16.45 14.29
C SER A 98 -1.18 17.54 13.30
N ARG A 99 -0.30 18.44 13.77
CA ARG A 99 0.38 19.40 12.91
C ARG A 99 1.77 18.92 12.47
N MET A 100 2.10 17.68 12.76
CA MET A 100 3.37 17.05 12.38
C MET A 100 3.35 16.60 10.92
N ASN A 101 4.53 16.35 10.38
CA ASN A 101 4.73 15.82 9.02
C ASN A 101 4.09 14.44 8.78
N TRP A 102 3.71 13.72 9.81
CA TRP A 102 2.99 12.46 9.70
C TRP A 102 1.68 12.60 8.95
N THR A 103 0.93 13.65 9.23
CA THR A 103 -0.38 13.88 8.59
C THR A 103 -0.27 13.98 7.07
N PRO A 104 0.48 14.92 6.48
CA PRO A 104 0.58 15.03 5.02
C PRO A 104 1.25 13.81 4.40
N TRP A 105 2.22 13.19 5.06
CA TRP A 105 2.91 12.01 4.55
C TRP A 105 1.97 10.81 4.42
N ILE A 106 1.26 10.47 5.48
CA ILE A 106 0.30 9.36 5.46
C ILE A 106 -0.86 9.66 4.52
N CYS A 107 -1.44 10.87 4.59
CA CYS A 107 -2.57 11.24 3.76
C CYS A 107 -2.25 11.25 2.26
N SER A 108 -1.05 11.66 1.85
CA SER A 108 -0.64 11.63 0.44
C SER A 108 -0.52 10.20 -0.10
N ASN A 109 0.10 9.31 0.67
CA ASN A 109 0.20 7.90 0.31
C ASN A 109 -1.15 7.19 0.33
N TRP A 110 -1.98 7.50 1.32
CA TRP A 110 -3.36 6.99 1.41
C TRP A 110 -4.19 7.43 0.20
N LEU A 111 -4.16 8.73 -0.15
CA LEU A 111 -4.86 9.25 -1.33
C LEU A 111 -4.38 8.57 -2.62
N THR A 112 -3.07 8.41 -2.78
CA THR A 112 -2.48 7.69 -3.92
C THR A 112 -3.03 6.27 -4.01
N ALA A 113 -3.03 5.54 -2.91
CA ALA A 113 -3.53 4.16 -2.86
C ALA A 113 -5.04 4.10 -3.18
N VAL A 114 -5.85 5.03 -2.66
CA VAL A 114 -7.29 5.12 -2.97
C VAL A 114 -7.50 5.36 -4.46
N LEU A 115 -6.83 6.36 -5.03
CA LEU A 115 -7.01 6.72 -6.43
C LEU A 115 -6.62 5.57 -7.38
N ILE A 116 -5.61 4.80 -7.04
CA ILE A 116 -5.16 3.67 -7.84
C ILE A 116 -6.08 2.46 -7.66
N CYS A 117 -6.38 2.06 -6.41
CA CYS A 117 -7.11 0.83 -6.14
C CYS A 117 -8.63 0.94 -6.34
N GLU A 118 -9.21 2.16 -6.25
CA GLU A 118 -10.65 2.37 -6.42
C GLU A 118 -11.05 2.79 -7.84
N ASN A 119 -10.09 3.27 -8.65
CA ASN A 119 -10.33 3.69 -10.03
C ASN A 119 -10.03 2.59 -11.06
N ASP A 120 -10.05 1.34 -10.68
CA ASP A 120 -9.80 0.25 -11.61
C ASP A 120 -10.91 0.07 -12.62
N GLY A 121 -10.68 0.73 -13.74
CA GLY A 121 -11.20 0.36 -15.05
C GLY A 121 -12.49 1.03 -15.50
N PRO A 122 -12.55 1.41 -16.78
CA PRO A 122 -13.78 1.81 -17.46
C PRO A 122 -14.67 0.59 -17.73
N GLY A 123 -15.01 -0.19 -16.69
CA GLY A 123 -15.76 -1.43 -16.83
C GLY A 123 -16.69 -1.77 -15.68
N LYS A 124 -16.70 -0.97 -14.60
CA LYS A 124 -17.63 -1.15 -13.48
C LYS A 124 -18.46 0.11 -13.23
N VAL A 125 -19.04 0.65 -14.28
CA VAL A 125 -20.24 1.47 -14.16
C VAL A 125 -21.38 0.59 -14.66
N SER A 126 -21.95 -0.09 -13.74
CA SER A 126 -23.29 -0.65 -13.91
C SER A 126 -24.06 -0.43 -12.66
#